data_8c0bede3faa0b46d90583e0f148973cb
#
_entry.id   8c0bede3faa0b46d90583e0f148973cb
#
_cell.length_a   1.000
_cell.length_b   1.000
_cell.length_c   1.000
_cell.angle_alpha   90.00
_cell.angle_beta   90.00
_cell.angle_gamma   90.00
#
_symmetry.space_group_name_H-M   'P 1'
#
loop_
_entity.id
_entity.type
_entity.pdbx_description
1 polymer ?
#
loop_
_entity_poly.entity_id
_entity_poly.type
_entity_poly.pdbx_seq_one_letter_code
_entity_poly.pdbx_strand_id
1 'polypeptide(L)'
;MVSLWQAHLSFVLLGFLALCALRFTAPWRPWLLPILVAVSFIPVNELPLAAYVRSFTDDLAISTLVLLAWVALSRLGLVQPLGRPHRVQMLGLFGVLCLVLYPATLGLTYFDPYRWGFNPRPMIVLVAAVALLMLALRNTLAVWMLAVGTLAFALRLKASENYWDYLVDPLLAVYCVIAGLMQFKLWERACTRMRGVSRYMVG
;
A
#
# COMPACT_ATOMS: atom_id res chain seq x y z
N MET A 1 -2.16 18.24 18.37
CA MET A 1 -2.09 16.88 18.94
C MET A 1 -1.77 15.93 17.82
N VAL A 2 -0.62 15.29 17.87
CA VAL A 2 -0.25 14.27 16.86
C VAL A 2 -1.17 13.07 17.05
N SER A 3 -1.91 12.67 16.04
CA SER A 3 -2.83 11.54 16.14
C SER A 3 -2.02 10.23 16.19
N LEU A 4 -1.87 9.65 17.37
CA LEU A 4 -1.14 8.38 17.55
C LEU A 4 -1.88 7.16 16.95
N TRP A 5 -3.12 7.32 16.53
CA TRP A 5 -3.91 6.19 15.99
C TRP A 5 -3.24 5.51 14.78
N GLN A 6 -2.58 6.29 13.90
CA GLN A 6 -1.86 5.74 12.75
C GLN A 6 -0.65 4.90 13.20
N ALA A 7 0.07 5.34 14.23
CA ALA A 7 1.17 4.58 14.79
C ALA A 7 0.70 3.21 15.30
N HIS A 8 -0.40 3.17 16.07
CA HIS A 8 -0.96 1.92 16.56
C HIS A 8 -1.44 1.02 15.42
N LEU A 9 -2.14 1.58 14.43
CA LEU A 9 -2.62 0.82 13.28
C LEU A 9 -1.47 0.27 12.44
N SER A 10 -0.45 1.08 12.15
CA SER A 10 0.76 0.66 11.44
C SER A 10 1.50 -0.44 12.18
N PHE A 11 1.69 -0.30 13.50
CA PHE A 11 2.31 -1.32 14.35
C PHE A 11 1.57 -2.66 14.25
N VAL A 12 0.25 -2.63 14.41
CA VAL A 12 -0.59 -3.84 14.40
C VAL A 12 -0.55 -4.52 13.04
N LEU A 13 -0.71 -3.78 11.95
CA LEU A 13 -0.74 -4.34 10.60
C LEU A 13 0.63 -4.89 10.18
N LEU A 14 1.70 -4.12 10.37
CA LEU A 14 3.05 -4.56 10.02
C LEU A 14 3.51 -5.72 10.90
N GLY A 15 3.26 -5.65 12.22
CA GLY A 15 3.57 -6.73 13.15
C GLY A 15 2.81 -8.02 12.81
N PHE A 16 1.51 -7.93 12.52
CA PHE A 16 0.70 -9.08 12.09
C PHE A 16 1.24 -9.71 10.81
N LEU A 17 1.57 -8.92 9.79
CA LEU A 17 2.08 -9.43 8.53
C LEU A 17 3.49 -10.03 8.68
N ALA A 18 4.35 -9.42 9.49
CA ALA A 18 5.67 -9.97 9.81
C ALA A 18 5.57 -11.34 10.51
N LEU A 19 4.72 -11.45 11.54
CA LEU A 19 4.48 -12.72 12.23
C LEU A 19 3.87 -13.78 11.29
N CYS A 20 2.95 -13.40 10.40
CA CYS A 20 2.43 -14.31 9.39
C CYS A 20 3.49 -14.80 8.39
N ALA A 21 4.48 -13.97 8.05
CA ALA A 21 5.58 -14.35 7.18
C ALA A 21 6.52 -15.37 7.83
N LEU A 22 6.70 -15.30 9.14
CA LEU A 22 7.53 -16.23 9.93
C LEU A 22 6.90 -17.63 10.12
N ARG A 23 5.70 -17.87 9.62
CA ARG A 23 4.96 -19.16 9.66
C ARG A 23 4.65 -19.73 11.05
N PHE A 24 4.96 -19.05 12.14
CA PHE A 24 4.71 -19.52 13.51
C PHE A 24 3.25 -19.45 13.96
N THR A 25 2.33 -18.99 13.10
CA THR A 25 1.08 -18.40 13.56
C THR A 25 -0.21 -19.09 13.09
N ALA A 26 -0.14 -20.26 12.41
CA ALA A 26 -1.32 -20.83 11.77
C ALA A 26 -2.56 -20.97 12.68
N PRO A 27 -2.52 -21.59 13.88
CA PRO A 27 -3.71 -21.71 14.73
C PRO A 27 -4.03 -20.42 15.51
N TRP A 28 -3.07 -19.52 15.74
CA TRP A 28 -3.19 -18.36 16.60
C TRP A 28 -3.49 -17.04 15.84
N ARG A 29 -3.59 -17.09 14.53
CA ARG A 29 -3.78 -15.89 13.68
C ARG A 29 -4.90 -14.95 14.16
N PRO A 30 -6.11 -15.42 14.52
CA PRO A 30 -7.16 -14.50 14.96
C PRO A 30 -6.81 -13.76 16.25
N TRP A 31 -6.05 -14.40 17.14
CA TRP A 31 -5.65 -13.84 18.42
C TRP A 31 -4.48 -12.86 18.33
N LEU A 32 -3.71 -12.89 17.23
CA LEU A 32 -2.57 -11.99 17.04
C LEU A 32 -2.98 -10.52 16.96
N LEU A 33 -4.12 -10.21 16.33
CA LEU A 33 -4.57 -8.83 16.22
C LEU A 33 -4.86 -8.20 17.57
N PRO A 34 -5.72 -8.76 18.45
CA PRO A 34 -5.96 -8.17 19.77
C PRO A 34 -4.69 -8.14 20.64
N ILE A 35 -3.81 -9.15 20.55
CA ILE A 35 -2.54 -9.15 21.26
C ILE A 35 -1.66 -7.99 20.78
N LEU A 36 -1.50 -7.80 19.47
CA LEU A 36 -0.70 -6.70 18.91
C LEU A 36 -1.28 -5.33 19.24
N VAL A 37 -2.62 -5.20 19.29
CA VAL A 37 -3.26 -3.99 19.77
C VAL A 37 -2.84 -3.71 21.21
N ALA A 38 -2.95 -4.69 22.12
CA ALA A 38 -2.54 -4.52 23.51
C ALA A 38 -1.05 -4.18 23.64
N VAL A 39 -0.18 -4.90 22.90
CA VAL A 39 1.26 -4.69 22.88
C VAL A 39 1.63 -3.28 22.37
N SER A 40 0.87 -2.74 21.40
CA SER A 40 1.14 -1.42 20.83
C SER A 40 1.08 -0.27 21.84
N PHE A 41 0.32 -0.46 22.95
CA PHE A 41 0.17 0.53 24.02
C PHE A 41 1.20 0.37 25.14
N ILE A 42 2.02 -0.68 25.16
CA ILE A 42 3.03 -0.87 26.21
C ILE A 42 4.00 0.30 26.17
N PRO A 43 4.15 1.04 27.30
CA PRO A 43 5.08 2.15 27.37
C PRO A 43 6.51 1.62 27.55
N VAL A 44 7.42 2.13 26.73
CA VAL A 44 8.87 1.94 26.86
C VAL A 44 9.50 3.33 26.85
N ASN A 45 10.23 3.70 27.90
CA ASN A 45 10.81 5.04 28.04
C ASN A 45 9.78 6.17 27.77
N GLU A 46 8.62 6.10 28.39
CA GLU A 46 7.50 7.06 28.30
C GLU A 46 6.79 7.12 26.92
N LEU A 47 7.21 6.32 25.94
CA LEU A 47 6.60 6.25 24.62
C LEU A 47 5.95 4.88 24.39
N PRO A 48 4.76 4.80 23.77
CA PRO A 48 4.17 3.52 23.41
C PRO A 48 5.02 2.83 22.34
N LEU A 49 5.07 1.48 22.34
CA LEU A 49 5.81 0.70 21.34
C LEU A 49 5.42 1.07 19.90
N ALA A 50 4.18 1.43 19.66
CA ALA A 50 3.73 1.91 18.36
C ALA A 50 4.51 3.16 17.87
N ALA A 51 4.93 4.04 18.78
CA ALA A 51 5.69 5.24 18.43
C ALA A 51 7.08 4.92 17.88
N TYR A 52 7.70 3.82 18.33
CA TYR A 52 8.99 3.37 17.79
C TYR A 52 8.88 2.89 16.36
N VAL A 53 7.81 2.16 16.01
CA VAL A 53 7.57 1.77 14.59
C VAL A 53 7.36 3.01 13.73
N ARG A 54 6.59 3.99 14.23
CA ARG A 54 6.39 5.27 13.55
C ARG A 54 7.70 6.02 13.28
N SER A 55 8.70 5.93 14.17
CA SER A 55 10.02 6.56 13.95
C SER A 55 10.73 6.05 12.70
N PHE A 56 10.43 4.82 12.27
CA PHE A 56 11.02 4.21 11.06
C PHE A 56 10.12 4.35 9.84
N THR A 57 8.80 4.30 10.01
CA THR A 57 7.86 4.25 8.89
C THR A 57 7.24 5.60 8.57
N ASP A 58 7.42 6.59 9.47
CA ASP A 58 6.64 7.83 9.48
C ASP A 58 5.12 7.58 9.51
N ASP A 59 4.31 8.59 9.26
CA ASP A 59 2.87 8.45 9.11
C ASP A 59 2.53 7.87 7.73
N LEU A 60 2.31 6.56 7.65
CA LEU A 60 1.99 5.87 6.41
C LEU A 60 0.81 6.52 5.67
N ALA A 61 0.82 6.46 4.35
CA ALA A 61 -0.31 6.87 3.54
C ALA A 61 -1.55 6.01 3.88
N ILE A 62 -2.71 6.61 3.79
CA ILE A 62 -3.96 5.88 4.06
C ILE A 62 -4.16 4.74 3.06
N SER A 63 -3.78 4.94 1.80
CA SER A 63 -3.79 3.87 0.79
C SER A 63 -2.92 2.69 1.20
N THR A 64 -1.74 2.93 1.79
CA THR A 64 -0.85 1.88 2.30
C THR A 64 -1.49 1.13 3.47
N LEU A 65 -2.12 1.84 4.39
CA LEU A 65 -2.85 1.21 5.49
C LEU A 65 -4.00 0.33 4.99
N VAL A 66 -4.74 0.78 3.95
CA VAL A 66 -5.80 -0.03 3.31
C VAL A 66 -5.21 -1.28 2.65
N LEU A 67 -4.08 -1.16 1.95
CA LEU A 67 -3.38 -2.30 1.36
C LEU A 67 -2.95 -3.31 2.44
N LEU A 68 -2.29 -2.85 3.51
CA LEU A 68 -1.85 -3.71 4.61
C LEU A 68 -3.04 -4.39 5.29
N ALA A 69 -4.13 -3.64 5.54
CA ALA A 69 -5.36 -4.18 6.11
C ALA A 69 -5.99 -5.25 5.19
N TRP A 70 -6.06 -5.02 3.88
CA TRP A 70 -6.56 -6.01 2.93
C TRP A 70 -5.74 -7.29 2.95
N VAL A 71 -4.40 -7.17 2.95
CA VAL A 71 -3.51 -8.33 3.03
C VAL A 71 -3.68 -9.06 4.37
N ALA A 72 -3.81 -8.34 5.48
CA ALA A 72 -4.07 -8.94 6.80
C ALA A 72 -5.40 -9.70 6.83
N LEU A 73 -6.48 -9.09 6.35
CA LEU A 73 -7.81 -9.71 6.25
C LEU A 73 -7.81 -10.94 5.33
N SER A 74 -7.05 -10.90 4.23
CA SER A 74 -6.91 -12.06 3.35
C SER A 74 -6.13 -13.20 4.00
N ARG A 75 -5.15 -12.90 4.87
CA ARG A 75 -4.46 -13.91 5.68
C ARG A 75 -5.35 -14.56 6.74
N LEU A 76 -6.36 -13.83 7.19
CA LEU A 76 -7.40 -14.35 8.10
C LEU A 76 -8.52 -15.12 7.38
N GLY A 77 -8.54 -15.10 6.03
CA GLY A 77 -9.59 -15.73 5.23
C GLY A 77 -10.90 -14.92 5.17
N LEU A 78 -10.90 -13.67 5.66
CA LEU A 78 -12.08 -12.80 5.67
C LEU A 78 -12.34 -12.10 4.33
N VAL A 79 -11.29 -11.93 3.52
CA VAL A 79 -11.36 -11.30 2.19
C VAL A 79 -10.60 -12.18 1.19
N GLN A 80 -11.09 -12.24 -0.03
CA GLN A 80 -10.40 -12.96 -1.11
C GLN A 80 -9.06 -12.31 -1.43
N PRO A 81 -7.97 -13.09 -1.57
CA PRO A 81 -6.69 -12.58 -2.00
C PRO A 81 -6.79 -12.00 -3.41
N LEU A 82 -6.07 -10.90 -3.64
CA LEU A 82 -6.11 -10.21 -4.92
C LEU A 82 -5.56 -11.10 -6.06
N GLY A 83 -6.37 -11.31 -7.08
CA GLY A 83 -5.96 -12.04 -8.29
C GLY A 83 -4.79 -11.36 -9.01
N ARG A 84 -4.02 -12.15 -9.78
CA ARG A 84 -2.83 -11.63 -10.49
C ARG A 84 -3.11 -10.38 -11.36
N PRO A 85 -4.19 -10.34 -12.20
CA PRO A 85 -4.44 -9.17 -13.04
C PRO A 85 -4.71 -7.91 -12.21
N HIS A 86 -5.53 -8.00 -11.17
CA HIS A 86 -5.84 -6.87 -10.31
C HIS A 86 -4.63 -6.39 -9.50
N ARG A 87 -3.73 -7.32 -9.12
CA ARG A 87 -2.46 -6.96 -8.47
C ARG A 87 -1.57 -6.16 -9.41
N VAL A 88 -1.44 -6.58 -10.67
CA VAL A 88 -0.64 -5.86 -11.67
C VAL A 88 -1.22 -4.47 -11.94
N GLN A 89 -2.55 -4.35 -12.04
CA GLN A 89 -3.22 -3.06 -12.20
C GLN A 89 -2.95 -2.12 -11.02
N MET A 90 -3.09 -2.62 -9.78
CA MET A 90 -2.82 -1.85 -8.57
C MET A 90 -1.35 -1.42 -8.49
N LEU A 91 -0.42 -2.35 -8.75
CA LEU A 91 1.02 -2.04 -8.78
C LEU A 91 1.36 -1.03 -9.88
N GLY A 92 0.74 -1.14 -11.06
CA GLY A 92 0.90 -0.19 -12.15
C GLY A 92 0.41 1.20 -11.78
N LEU A 93 -0.80 1.28 -11.21
CA LEU A 93 -1.39 2.55 -10.77
C LEU A 93 -0.51 3.26 -9.74
N PHE A 94 -0.26 2.61 -8.60
CA PHE A 94 0.51 3.23 -7.51
C PHE A 94 1.99 3.38 -7.87
N GLY A 95 2.54 2.47 -8.68
CA GLY A 95 3.88 2.60 -9.25
C GLY A 95 4.03 3.86 -10.11
N VAL A 96 3.06 4.16 -10.97
CA VAL A 96 3.05 5.39 -11.77
C VAL A 96 2.94 6.63 -10.88
N LEU A 97 2.05 6.63 -9.88
CA LEU A 97 1.94 7.74 -8.93
C LEU A 97 3.28 8.00 -8.21
N CYS A 98 3.94 6.94 -7.76
CA CYS A 98 5.25 7.04 -7.13
C CYS A 98 6.34 7.53 -8.11
N LEU A 99 6.34 7.05 -9.35
CA LEU A 99 7.29 7.49 -10.39
C LEU A 99 7.09 8.95 -10.80
N VAL A 100 5.88 9.47 -10.70
CA VAL A 100 5.61 10.90 -10.95
C VAL A 100 6.08 11.73 -9.75
N LEU A 101 5.85 11.27 -8.53
CA LEU A 101 6.12 12.06 -7.32
C LEU A 101 7.60 12.04 -6.91
N TYR A 102 8.20 10.84 -6.74
CA TYR A 102 9.50 10.71 -6.08
C TYR A 102 10.69 11.28 -6.86
N PRO A 103 10.79 11.18 -8.19
CA PRO A 103 11.87 11.86 -8.91
C PRO A 103 11.86 13.37 -8.70
N ALA A 104 10.68 13.97 -8.61
CA ALA A 104 10.54 15.41 -8.36
C ALA A 104 10.92 15.77 -6.93
N THR A 105 10.47 15.00 -5.93
CA THR A 105 10.83 15.25 -4.52
C THR A 105 12.33 15.05 -4.24
N LEU A 106 13.00 14.22 -5.06
CA LEU A 106 14.46 14.02 -5.03
C LEU A 106 15.23 15.07 -5.83
N GLY A 107 14.56 16.06 -6.42
CA GLY A 107 15.20 17.12 -7.20
C GLY A 107 15.71 16.68 -8.57
N LEU A 108 15.28 15.54 -9.09
CA LEU A 108 15.70 15.02 -10.40
C LEU A 108 14.95 15.64 -11.58
N THR A 109 13.89 16.41 -11.31
CA THR A 109 13.07 17.09 -12.33
C THR A 109 12.76 18.52 -11.91
N TYR A 110 12.60 19.42 -12.90
CA TYR A 110 12.13 20.80 -12.67
C TYR A 110 10.61 20.88 -12.44
N PHE A 111 9.88 19.83 -12.78
CA PHE A 111 8.44 19.72 -12.58
C PHE A 111 8.16 19.26 -11.16
N ASP A 112 7.35 20.01 -10.41
CA ASP A 112 7.00 19.73 -9.01
C ASP A 112 5.53 19.32 -8.88
N PRO A 113 5.20 18.02 -9.01
CA PRO A 113 3.85 17.52 -8.85
C PRO A 113 3.38 17.58 -7.39
N TYR A 114 4.30 17.64 -6.40
CA TYR A 114 3.95 17.69 -4.98
C TYR A 114 3.11 18.93 -4.65
N ARG A 115 3.38 20.06 -5.32
CA ARG A 115 2.58 21.31 -5.18
C ARG A 115 1.10 21.13 -5.53
N TRP A 116 0.76 20.20 -6.41
CA TRP A 116 -0.64 19.94 -6.76
C TRP A 116 -1.45 19.40 -5.60
N GLY A 117 -0.81 18.71 -4.66
CA GLY A 117 -1.47 18.18 -3.48
C GLY A 117 -1.97 19.26 -2.51
N PHE A 118 -1.37 20.46 -2.51
CA PHE A 118 -1.85 21.61 -1.74
C PHE A 118 -3.03 22.34 -2.40
N ASN A 119 -3.24 22.19 -3.71
CA ASN A 119 -4.44 22.62 -4.43
C ASN A 119 -5.20 21.38 -4.94
N PRO A 120 -5.91 20.66 -4.05
CA PRO A 120 -6.34 19.30 -4.31
C PRO A 120 -7.48 19.18 -5.30
N ARG A 121 -8.20 20.26 -5.67
CA ARG A 121 -9.41 20.17 -6.51
C ARG A 121 -9.16 19.43 -7.83
N PRO A 122 -8.20 19.81 -8.70
CA PRO A 122 -7.95 19.09 -9.94
C PRO A 122 -7.45 17.67 -9.69
N MET A 123 -6.65 17.46 -8.64
CA MET A 123 -6.14 16.15 -8.29
C MET A 123 -7.23 15.21 -7.77
N ILE A 124 -8.20 15.71 -6.98
CA ILE A 124 -9.36 14.92 -6.54
C ILE A 124 -10.20 14.47 -7.74
N VAL A 125 -10.42 15.34 -8.72
CA VAL A 125 -11.17 15.00 -9.96
C VAL A 125 -10.41 13.90 -10.73
N LEU A 126 -9.10 14.03 -10.88
CA LEU A 126 -8.26 13.02 -11.53
C LEU A 126 -8.33 11.67 -10.78
N VAL A 127 -8.15 11.68 -9.46
CA VAL A 127 -8.20 10.47 -8.63
C VAL A 127 -9.59 9.83 -8.67
N ALA A 128 -10.67 10.64 -8.69
CA ALA A 128 -12.04 10.13 -8.84
C ALA A 128 -12.23 9.46 -10.22
N ALA A 129 -11.72 10.05 -11.30
CA ALA A 129 -11.78 9.45 -12.63
C ALA A 129 -11.00 8.12 -12.68
N VAL A 130 -9.80 8.07 -12.06
CA VAL A 130 -9.01 6.84 -11.94
C VAL A 130 -9.73 5.80 -11.07
N ALA A 131 -10.38 6.19 -9.99
CA ALA A 131 -11.16 5.30 -9.14
C ALA A 131 -12.33 4.67 -9.92
N LEU A 132 -13.03 5.47 -10.74
CA LEU A 132 -14.09 4.96 -11.63
C LEU A 132 -13.54 3.98 -12.69
N LEU A 133 -12.36 4.26 -13.24
CA LEU A 133 -11.67 3.32 -14.14
C LEU A 133 -11.35 2.02 -13.42
N MET A 134 -10.78 2.08 -12.21
CA MET A 134 -10.50 0.88 -11.41
C MET A 134 -11.77 0.11 -11.04
N LEU A 135 -12.88 0.81 -10.82
CA LEU A 135 -14.20 0.20 -10.60
C LEU A 135 -14.67 -0.55 -11.86
N ALA A 136 -14.57 0.06 -13.03
CA ALA A 136 -14.89 -0.58 -14.32
C ALA A 136 -14.01 -1.81 -14.59
N LEU A 137 -12.73 -1.77 -14.18
CA LEU A 137 -11.80 -2.89 -14.23
C LEU A 137 -12.01 -3.92 -13.10
N ARG A 138 -13.02 -3.72 -12.23
CA ARG A 138 -13.36 -4.58 -11.08
C ARG A 138 -12.21 -4.75 -10.08
N ASN A 139 -11.32 -3.78 -9.99
CA ASN A 139 -10.22 -3.78 -9.02
C ASN A 139 -10.65 -3.16 -7.69
N THR A 140 -11.35 -3.93 -6.89
CA THR A 140 -11.94 -3.48 -5.62
C THR A 140 -10.91 -2.89 -4.66
N LEU A 141 -9.71 -3.48 -4.55
CA LEU A 141 -8.67 -2.96 -3.66
C LEU A 141 -8.20 -1.57 -4.08
N ALA A 142 -7.88 -1.37 -5.38
CA ALA A 142 -7.45 -0.06 -5.86
C ALA A 142 -8.52 1.02 -5.64
N VAL A 143 -9.80 0.67 -5.84
CA VAL A 143 -10.94 1.56 -5.52
C VAL A 143 -10.94 1.92 -4.04
N TRP A 144 -10.82 0.95 -3.13
CA TRP A 144 -10.77 1.23 -1.69
C TRP A 144 -9.57 2.08 -1.30
N MET A 145 -8.38 1.81 -1.83
CA MET A 145 -7.18 2.61 -1.56
C MET A 145 -7.37 4.08 -1.94
N LEU A 146 -7.94 4.34 -3.13
CA LEU A 146 -8.18 5.71 -3.59
C LEU A 146 -9.34 6.38 -2.83
N ALA A 147 -10.46 5.69 -2.65
CA ALA A 147 -11.66 6.24 -2.01
C ALA A 147 -11.42 6.55 -0.52
N VAL A 148 -10.83 5.62 0.23
CA VAL A 148 -10.54 5.82 1.66
C VAL A 148 -9.44 6.86 1.84
N GLY A 149 -8.42 6.90 0.96
CA GLY A 149 -7.40 7.95 0.94
C GLY A 149 -8.01 9.34 0.73
N THR A 150 -8.91 9.48 -0.24
CA THR A 150 -9.63 10.73 -0.52
C THR A 150 -10.56 11.14 0.63
N LEU A 151 -11.30 10.18 1.19
CA LEU A 151 -12.17 10.43 2.34
C LEU A 151 -11.38 10.89 3.57
N ALA A 152 -10.27 10.23 3.85
CA ALA A 152 -9.39 10.58 4.96
C ALA A 152 -8.78 11.97 4.81
N PHE A 153 -8.43 12.36 3.57
CA PHE A 153 -8.02 13.72 3.24
C PHE A 153 -9.13 14.73 3.50
N ALA A 154 -10.35 14.46 3.02
CA ALA A 154 -11.51 15.34 3.25
C ALA A 154 -11.84 15.51 4.74
N LEU A 155 -11.64 14.47 5.55
CA LEU A 155 -11.83 14.47 6.99
C LEU A 155 -10.59 14.97 7.78
N ARG A 156 -9.49 15.32 7.10
CA ARG A 156 -8.23 15.77 7.71
C ARG A 156 -7.71 14.83 8.78
N LEU A 157 -7.71 13.52 8.51
CA LEU A 157 -7.30 12.50 9.48
C LEU A 157 -5.78 12.45 9.73
N LYS A 158 -4.96 13.08 8.88
CA LYS A 158 -3.50 13.28 9.08
C LYS A 158 -3.22 14.76 9.35
N ALA A 159 -2.06 15.02 9.91
CA ALA A 159 -1.57 16.39 10.12
C ALA A 159 -1.17 17.09 8.80
N SER A 160 -0.88 16.33 7.75
CA SER A 160 -0.52 16.88 6.44
C SER A 160 -1.71 17.50 5.73
N GLU A 161 -1.49 18.68 5.13
CA GLU A 161 -2.44 19.35 4.24
C GLU A 161 -2.25 18.95 2.77
N ASN A 162 -1.26 18.12 2.47
CA ASN A 162 -0.97 17.67 1.12
C ASN A 162 -1.69 16.36 0.81
N TYR A 163 -2.45 16.33 -0.30
CA TYR A 163 -3.24 15.17 -0.69
C TYR A 163 -2.37 13.97 -1.08
N TRP A 164 -1.13 14.19 -1.60
CA TRP A 164 -0.21 13.10 -1.91
C TRP A 164 0.12 12.22 -0.70
N ASP A 165 0.24 12.82 0.47
CA ASP A 165 0.61 12.10 1.71
C ASP A 165 -0.48 11.12 2.19
N TYR A 166 -1.67 11.20 1.61
CA TYR A 166 -2.77 10.25 1.84
C TYR A 166 -2.78 9.12 0.81
N LEU A 167 -2.17 9.34 -0.37
CA LEU A 167 -2.20 8.40 -1.49
C LEU A 167 -0.94 7.56 -1.62
N VAL A 168 0.24 8.12 -1.37
CA VAL A 168 1.52 7.41 -1.55
C VAL A 168 2.48 7.72 -0.41
N ASP A 169 3.30 6.74 -0.08
CA ASP A 169 4.40 6.84 0.87
C ASP A 169 5.62 6.03 0.38
N PRO A 170 6.81 6.21 1.01
CA PRO A 170 8.01 5.47 0.63
C PRO A 170 7.87 3.95 0.75
N LEU A 171 7.08 3.45 1.72
CA LEU A 171 6.87 2.01 1.90
C LEU A 171 6.11 1.42 0.70
N LEU A 172 5.04 2.10 0.25
CA LEU A 172 4.27 1.71 -0.92
C LEU A 172 5.14 1.78 -2.19
N ALA A 173 5.97 2.81 -2.32
CA ALA A 173 6.88 2.95 -3.46
C ALA A 173 7.86 1.77 -3.55
N VAL A 174 8.55 1.45 -2.45
CA VAL A 174 9.46 0.31 -2.38
C VAL A 174 8.72 -1.00 -2.68
N TYR A 175 7.52 -1.18 -2.11
CA TYR A 175 6.69 -2.34 -2.42
C TYR A 175 6.34 -2.43 -3.90
N CYS A 176 5.92 -1.34 -4.54
CA CYS A 176 5.60 -1.32 -5.97
C CYS A 176 6.80 -1.69 -6.84
N VAL A 177 7.99 -1.18 -6.52
CA VAL A 177 9.23 -1.52 -7.24
C VAL A 177 9.54 -3.02 -7.09
N ILE A 178 9.63 -3.52 -5.86
CA ILE A 178 9.99 -4.92 -5.59
C ILE A 178 8.96 -5.87 -6.21
N ALA A 179 7.68 -5.65 -5.94
CA ALA A 179 6.61 -6.50 -6.45
C ALA A 179 6.46 -6.41 -7.96
N GLY A 180 6.66 -5.24 -8.56
CA GLY A 180 6.69 -5.02 -10.01
C GLY A 180 7.80 -5.82 -10.68
N LEU A 181 9.03 -5.73 -10.17
CA LEU A 181 10.18 -6.51 -10.67
C LEU A 181 9.95 -8.02 -10.56
N MET A 182 9.33 -8.48 -9.47
CA MET A 182 8.98 -9.89 -9.30
C MET A 182 7.93 -10.34 -10.34
N GLN A 183 6.91 -9.52 -10.61
CA GLN A 183 5.89 -9.81 -11.62
C GLN A 183 6.50 -9.86 -13.03
N PHE A 184 7.41 -8.94 -13.34
CA PHE A 184 8.12 -8.90 -14.61
C PHE A 184 8.94 -10.16 -14.84
N LYS A 185 9.74 -10.59 -13.87
CA LYS A 185 10.52 -11.85 -13.94
C LYS A 185 9.63 -13.09 -14.14
N LEU A 186 8.46 -13.14 -13.49
CA LEU A 186 7.52 -14.22 -13.68
C LEU A 186 6.90 -14.23 -15.10
N TRP A 187 6.65 -13.05 -15.65
CA TRP A 187 6.17 -12.89 -17.02
C TRP A 187 7.24 -13.35 -18.04
N GLU A 188 8.50 -12.94 -17.90
CA GLU A 188 9.60 -13.38 -18.76
C GLU A 188 9.74 -14.91 -18.76
N ARG A 189 9.72 -15.54 -17.58
CA ARG A 189 9.79 -17.01 -17.45
C ARG A 189 8.62 -17.70 -18.15
N ALA A 190 7.42 -17.14 -18.10
CA ALA A 190 6.25 -17.68 -18.80
C ALA A 190 6.43 -17.56 -20.31
N CYS A 191 6.90 -16.43 -20.82
CA CYS A 191 7.15 -16.21 -22.25
C CYS A 191 8.26 -17.15 -22.81
N THR A 192 9.34 -17.35 -22.07
CA THR A 192 10.43 -18.26 -22.49
C THR A 192 9.96 -19.72 -22.55
N ARG A 193 9.12 -20.15 -21.59
CA ARG A 193 8.51 -21.50 -21.63
C ARG A 193 7.62 -21.69 -22.87
N MET A 194 6.77 -20.73 -23.21
CA MET A 194 5.90 -20.82 -24.37
C MET A 194 6.70 -20.88 -25.68
N ARG A 195 7.78 -20.10 -25.80
CA ARG A 195 8.67 -20.16 -26.97
C ARG A 195 9.40 -21.49 -27.09
N GLY A 196 9.76 -22.12 -25.97
CA GLY A 196 10.36 -23.46 -25.96
C GLY A 196 9.40 -24.53 -26.48
N VAL A 197 8.17 -24.56 -26.02
CA VAL A 197 7.13 -25.51 -26.46
C VAL A 197 6.82 -25.37 -27.94
N SER A 198 6.75 -24.13 -28.46
CA SER A 198 6.50 -23.89 -29.91
C SER A 198 7.59 -24.46 -30.79
N ARG A 199 8.84 -24.51 -30.35
CA ARG A 199 9.95 -25.12 -31.15
C ARG A 199 9.85 -26.64 -31.24
N TYR A 200 9.28 -27.33 -30.26
CA TYR A 200 9.11 -28.78 -30.27
C TYR A 200 7.89 -29.26 -31.04
N MET A 201 6.94 -28.37 -31.41
CA MET A 201 5.78 -28.72 -32.20
C MET A 201 5.96 -28.51 -33.72
N VAL A 202 7.03 -27.87 -34.16
CA VAL A 202 7.30 -27.52 -35.56
C VAL A 202 8.47 -28.33 -36.13
N GLY A 203 9.14 -29.18 -35.35
CA GLY A 203 10.15 -30.12 -35.77
C GLY A 203 9.65 -31.55 -35.68
#